data_23a21e85caf500f66937051edd1868d4
#
_entry.id   23a21e85caf500f66937051edd1868d4
#
_cell.length_a   1.000
_cell.length_b   1.000
_cell.length_c   1.000
_cell.angle_alpha   90.00
_cell.angle_beta   90.00
_cell.angle_gamma   90.00
#
_symmetry.space_group_name_H-M   'P 1'
#
loop_
_entity.id
_entity.type
_entity.pdbx_description
1 polymer ?
#
loop_
_entity_poly.entity_id
_entity_poly.type
_entity_poly.pdbx_seq_one_letter_code
_entity_poly.pdbx_strand_id
1 'polypeptide(L)'
;MAIETNDTNTREKSPNFLEEIINEDIAEGRTRVQTRFPPEPNGYLHIGHAKSICINFGLARKYGGKCNLRFDDTNPVKEDVEYVDSIKRDIRWLGFDWAVERYASDYFDQLYQWAVELIRKGLAYVDDQSQEEIRLTRGTCLLYTSPSP
;
A
#
# COMPACT_ATOMS: atom_id res chain seq x y z
N MET A 1 53.30 -2.15 16.52
CA MET A 1 52.49 -0.94 16.68
C MET A 1 51.12 -1.27 16.10
N ALA A 2 50.20 -1.74 16.94
CA ALA A 2 48.85 -2.15 16.53
C ALA A 2 47.96 -0.90 16.53
N ILE A 3 47.35 -0.63 15.41
CA ILE A 3 46.35 0.44 15.28
C ILE A 3 45.01 -0.18 15.76
N GLU A 4 44.63 0.17 16.96
CA GLU A 4 43.25 -0.09 17.45
C GLU A 4 42.30 0.81 16.65
N THR A 5 41.57 0.22 15.74
CA THR A 5 40.40 0.83 15.11
C THR A 5 39.28 0.91 16.12
N ASN A 6 39.12 2.07 16.70
CA ASN A 6 38.03 2.38 17.62
C ASN A 6 36.71 2.38 16.87
N ASP A 7 35.90 1.45 17.21
CA ASP A 7 34.69 1.08 16.53
C ASP A 7 33.47 1.88 17.01
N THR A 8 32.84 2.48 16.02
CA THR A 8 31.39 2.61 15.85
C THR A 8 30.54 2.92 17.07
N ASN A 9 30.37 4.19 17.24
CA ASN A 9 29.20 4.77 17.88
C ASN A 9 27.93 4.46 17.04
N THR A 10 27.42 3.26 17.12
CA THR A 10 26.07 2.90 16.68
C THR A 10 25.09 3.55 17.65
N ARG A 11 24.80 4.84 17.43
CA ARG A 11 23.61 5.46 18.04
C ARG A 11 22.41 4.59 17.63
N GLU A 12 21.87 3.86 18.58
CA GLU A 12 20.56 3.24 18.42
C GLU A 12 19.59 4.34 17.97
N LYS A 13 19.17 4.29 16.71
CA LYS A 13 18.16 5.23 16.23
C LYS A 13 16.91 4.96 17.02
N SER A 14 16.39 5.98 17.71
CA SER A 14 15.07 5.90 18.33
C SER A 14 14.06 5.42 17.29
N PRO A 15 13.12 4.55 17.70
CA PRO A 15 12.09 4.05 16.80
C PRO A 15 11.31 5.24 16.21
N ASN A 16 10.92 5.11 14.95
CA ASN A 16 9.99 6.05 14.35
C ASN A 16 8.55 5.69 14.78
N PHE A 17 7.60 6.58 14.55
CA PHE A 17 6.21 6.39 15.00
C PHE A 17 5.56 5.08 14.51
N LEU A 18 5.92 4.57 13.31
CA LEU A 18 5.42 3.29 12.81
C LEU A 18 6.00 2.12 13.63
N GLU A 19 7.26 2.21 13.98
CA GLU A 19 7.92 1.21 14.82
C GLU A 19 7.39 1.25 16.26
N GLU A 20 7.06 2.43 16.78
CA GLU A 20 6.42 2.58 18.09
C GLU A 20 5.08 1.86 18.12
N ILE A 21 4.19 2.12 17.14
CA ILE A 21 2.89 1.45 17.02
C ILE A 21 3.05 -0.08 16.90
N ILE A 22 4.00 -0.55 16.08
CA ILE A 22 4.24 -1.99 15.92
C ILE A 22 4.73 -2.60 17.24
N ASN A 23 5.60 -1.91 17.97
CA ASN A 23 6.11 -2.39 19.25
C ASN A 23 5.01 -2.45 20.30
N GLU A 24 4.10 -1.48 20.34
CA GLU A 24 2.92 -1.49 21.20
C GLU A 24 1.99 -2.65 20.85
N ASP A 25 1.68 -2.86 19.57
CA ASP A 25 0.87 -3.98 19.10
C ASP A 25 1.48 -5.34 19.47
N ILE A 26 2.80 -5.48 19.38
CA ILE A 26 3.51 -6.71 19.77
C ILE A 26 3.43 -6.90 21.30
N ALA A 27 3.59 -5.84 22.08
CA ALA A 27 3.48 -5.91 23.54
C ALA A 27 2.06 -6.30 24.00
N GLU A 28 1.03 -5.94 23.22
CA GLU A 28 -0.37 -6.37 23.42
C GLU A 28 -0.66 -7.81 22.96
N GLY A 29 0.35 -8.53 22.45
CA GLY A 29 0.23 -9.92 21.99
C GLY A 29 -0.13 -10.08 20.51
N ARG A 30 -0.13 -9.01 19.71
CA ARG A 30 -0.27 -9.08 18.27
C ARG A 30 1.08 -9.46 17.66
N THR A 31 1.23 -10.70 17.24
CA THR A 31 2.53 -11.22 16.78
C THR A 31 2.74 -11.19 15.27
N ARG A 32 1.74 -10.75 14.51
CA ARG A 32 1.76 -10.85 13.04
C ARG A 32 1.93 -9.49 12.38
N VAL A 33 3.15 -9.16 11.98
CA VAL A 33 3.42 -7.98 11.15
C VAL A 33 3.23 -8.34 9.67
N GLN A 34 2.31 -7.65 9.02
CA GLN A 34 2.06 -7.81 7.60
C GLN A 34 1.90 -6.45 6.93
N THR A 35 2.70 -6.21 5.91
CA THR A 35 2.66 -4.99 5.10
C THR A 35 2.30 -5.30 3.65
N ARG A 36 2.05 -4.27 2.88
CA ARG A 36 1.69 -4.37 1.46
C ARG A 36 2.30 -3.23 0.66
N PHE A 37 2.86 -3.55 -0.49
CA PHE A 37 3.17 -2.57 -1.51
C PHE A 37 2.16 -2.71 -2.67
N PRO A 38 1.29 -1.70 -2.90
CA PRO A 38 0.22 -1.78 -3.90
C PRO A 38 0.51 -0.85 -5.09
N PRO A 39 1.44 -1.17 -6.00
CA PRO A 39 1.69 -0.33 -7.16
C PRO A 39 0.57 -0.46 -8.20
N GLU A 40 0.24 0.64 -8.87
CA GLU A 40 -0.54 0.65 -10.10
C GLU A 40 0.42 0.43 -11.29
N PRO A 41 0.21 -0.59 -12.15
CA PRO A 41 1.14 -0.92 -13.24
C PRO A 41 0.90 -0.05 -14.49
N ASN A 42 0.88 1.28 -14.31
CA ASN A 42 0.62 2.29 -15.34
C ASN A 42 1.84 3.13 -15.72
N GLY A 43 3.03 2.75 -15.22
CA GLY A 43 4.28 3.44 -15.48
C GLY A 43 5.45 2.88 -14.68
N TYR A 44 6.64 3.41 -14.94
CA TYR A 44 7.85 3.06 -14.21
C TYR A 44 7.87 3.66 -12.80
N LEU A 45 8.56 2.97 -11.88
CA LEU A 45 8.73 3.46 -10.51
C LEU A 45 9.64 4.69 -10.47
N HIS A 46 9.42 5.55 -9.49
CA HIS A 46 10.27 6.70 -9.17
C HIS A 46 10.70 6.67 -7.70
N ILE A 47 11.50 7.62 -7.27
CA ILE A 47 12.07 7.65 -5.91
C ILE A 47 11.01 7.61 -4.79
N GLY A 48 9.82 8.14 -5.02
CA GLY A 48 8.70 8.05 -4.06
C GLY A 48 8.25 6.61 -3.85
N HIS A 49 8.22 5.81 -4.90
CA HIS A 49 7.93 4.37 -4.81
C HIS A 49 9.06 3.62 -4.10
N ALA A 50 10.33 3.95 -4.39
CA ALA A 50 11.47 3.36 -3.70
C ALA A 50 11.39 3.60 -2.18
N LYS A 51 11.01 4.81 -1.74
CA LYS A 51 10.77 5.11 -0.33
C LYS A 51 9.67 4.21 0.27
N SER A 52 8.55 4.06 -0.43
CA SER A 52 7.44 3.21 0.01
C SER A 52 7.85 1.73 0.10
N ILE A 53 8.61 1.23 -0.89
CA ILE A 53 9.16 -0.13 -0.89
C ILE A 53 10.05 -0.32 0.34
N CYS A 54 11.03 0.57 0.56
CA CYS A 54 11.94 0.48 1.70
C CYS A 54 11.21 0.48 3.05
N ILE A 55 10.15 1.28 3.21
CA ILE A 55 9.36 1.30 4.43
C ILE A 55 8.61 -0.03 4.60
N ASN A 56 7.82 -0.44 3.61
CA ASN A 56 6.94 -1.62 3.74
C ASN A 56 7.73 -2.92 3.88
N PHE A 57 8.71 -3.14 3.01
CA PHE A 57 9.55 -4.35 3.06
C PHE A 57 10.54 -4.30 4.22
N GLY A 58 11.06 -3.12 4.55
CA GLY A 58 11.98 -2.91 5.66
C GLY A 58 11.32 -3.23 7.02
N LEU A 59 10.12 -2.72 7.26
CA LEU A 59 9.36 -3.04 8.46
C LEU A 59 9.02 -4.53 8.55
N ALA A 60 8.53 -5.14 7.46
CA ALA A 60 8.28 -6.57 7.43
C ALA A 60 9.53 -7.37 7.78
N ARG A 61 10.68 -7.05 7.17
CA ARG A 61 11.98 -7.71 7.45
C ARG A 61 12.42 -7.52 8.89
N LYS A 62 12.33 -6.29 9.42
CA LYS A 62 12.75 -5.95 10.78
C LYS A 62 11.99 -6.74 11.85
N TYR A 63 10.71 -6.94 11.65
CA TYR A 63 9.82 -7.60 12.60
C TYR A 63 9.50 -9.07 12.26
N GLY A 64 10.26 -9.69 11.35
CA GLY A 64 10.04 -11.10 10.96
C GLY A 64 8.68 -11.35 10.30
N GLY A 65 8.08 -10.31 9.77
CA GLY A 65 6.76 -10.33 9.14
C GLY A 65 6.81 -10.63 7.64
N LYS A 66 5.71 -10.32 6.95
CA LYS A 66 5.55 -10.54 5.51
C LYS A 66 5.16 -9.26 4.81
N CYS A 67 5.75 -8.99 3.64
CA CYS A 67 5.28 -7.97 2.73
C CYS A 67 4.67 -8.62 1.49
N ASN A 68 3.46 -8.23 1.12
CA ASN A 68 2.79 -8.69 -0.09
C ASN A 68 2.90 -7.63 -1.20
N LEU A 69 3.10 -8.10 -2.42
CA LEU A 69 2.98 -7.27 -3.62
C LEU A 69 1.56 -7.45 -4.16
N ARG A 70 0.78 -6.37 -4.23
CA ARG A 70 -0.56 -6.39 -4.81
C ARG A 70 -0.67 -5.31 -5.87
N PHE A 71 -0.69 -5.71 -7.11
CA PHE A 71 -0.95 -4.79 -8.20
C PHE A 71 -2.37 -4.23 -8.12
N ASP A 72 -2.48 -2.91 -8.21
CA ASP A 72 -3.76 -2.21 -8.29
C ASP A 72 -4.11 -2.00 -9.77
N ASP A 73 -4.37 -3.12 -10.44
CA ASP A 73 -4.63 -3.23 -11.88
C ASP A 73 -6.13 -3.08 -12.18
N THR A 74 -6.66 -1.90 -11.85
CA THR A 74 -8.09 -1.60 -11.99
C THR A 74 -8.43 -0.79 -13.25
N ASN A 75 -7.42 -0.35 -14.01
CA ASN A 75 -7.59 0.46 -15.22
C ASN A 75 -6.88 -0.16 -16.43
N PRO A 76 -7.50 -1.11 -17.13
CA PRO A 76 -6.86 -1.87 -18.22
C PRO A 76 -6.45 -1.01 -19.43
N VAL A 77 -6.90 0.24 -19.52
CA VAL A 77 -6.54 1.15 -20.64
C VAL A 77 -5.12 1.71 -20.47
N LYS A 78 -4.59 1.74 -19.25
CA LYS A 78 -3.30 2.38 -18.92
C LYS A 78 -2.24 1.39 -18.45
N GLU A 79 -2.61 0.14 -18.25
CA GLU A 79 -1.78 -0.88 -17.64
C GLU A 79 -1.10 -1.74 -18.68
N ASP A 80 0.17 -2.09 -18.43
CA ASP A 80 0.96 -2.93 -19.32
C ASP A 80 1.78 -3.93 -18.52
N VAL A 81 1.94 -5.11 -19.09
CA VAL A 81 2.78 -6.19 -18.54
C VAL A 81 4.24 -5.73 -18.40
N GLU A 82 4.71 -4.85 -19.27
CA GLU A 82 6.05 -4.26 -19.17
C GLU A 82 6.26 -3.54 -17.84
N TYR A 83 5.26 -2.79 -17.36
CA TYR A 83 5.35 -2.10 -16.08
C TYR A 83 5.31 -3.07 -14.91
N VAL A 84 4.50 -4.13 -14.99
CA VAL A 84 4.48 -5.20 -13.98
C VAL A 84 5.87 -5.81 -13.82
N ASP A 85 6.51 -6.19 -14.93
CA ASP A 85 7.85 -6.79 -14.92
C ASP A 85 8.92 -5.81 -14.45
N SER A 86 8.82 -4.54 -14.83
CA SER A 86 9.73 -3.49 -14.37
C SER A 86 9.63 -3.30 -12.86
N ILE A 87 8.41 -3.20 -12.31
CA ILE A 87 8.17 -3.06 -10.88
C ILE A 87 8.77 -4.24 -10.10
N LYS A 88 8.56 -5.47 -10.55
CA LYS A 88 9.15 -6.67 -9.93
C LYS A 88 10.68 -6.64 -9.93
N ARG A 89 11.27 -6.22 -11.04
CA ARG A 89 12.73 -6.09 -11.17
C ARG A 89 13.28 -5.02 -10.23
N ASP A 90 12.61 -3.89 -10.13
CA ASP A 90 13.05 -2.78 -9.28
C ASP A 90 12.96 -3.12 -7.79
N ILE A 91 11.94 -3.84 -7.35
CA ILE A 91 11.83 -4.34 -5.97
C ILE A 91 13.01 -5.27 -5.66
N ARG A 92 13.35 -6.20 -6.56
CA ARG A 92 14.48 -7.12 -6.38
C ARG A 92 15.82 -6.38 -6.43
N TRP A 93 15.96 -5.39 -7.30
CA TRP A 93 17.15 -4.53 -7.36
C TRP A 93 17.37 -3.78 -6.06
N LEU A 94 16.32 -3.34 -5.36
CA LEU A 94 16.40 -2.76 -4.03
C LEU A 94 16.71 -3.79 -2.91
N GLY A 95 16.87 -5.07 -3.25
CA GLY A 95 17.23 -6.13 -2.31
C GLY A 95 16.06 -6.69 -1.52
N PHE A 96 14.83 -6.58 -2.05
CA PHE A 96 13.62 -7.12 -1.45
C PHE A 96 12.98 -8.20 -2.32
N ASP A 97 12.15 -9.04 -1.68
CA ASP A 97 11.26 -9.97 -2.33
C ASP A 97 9.94 -10.04 -1.55
N TRP A 98 8.87 -10.48 -2.18
CA TRP A 98 7.53 -10.49 -1.62
C TRP A 98 7.06 -11.88 -1.24
N ALA A 99 6.18 -11.95 -0.23
CA ALA A 99 5.66 -13.22 0.25
C ALA A 99 4.54 -13.77 -0.66
N VAL A 100 3.67 -12.90 -1.16
CA VAL A 100 2.55 -13.26 -2.04
C VAL A 100 2.37 -12.15 -3.07
N GLU A 101 2.11 -12.55 -4.32
CA GLU A 101 1.71 -11.67 -5.40
C GLU A 101 0.19 -11.76 -5.61
N ARG A 102 -0.47 -10.62 -5.80
CA ARG A 102 -1.91 -10.50 -6.02
C ARG A 102 -2.20 -9.42 -7.04
N TYR A 103 -3.32 -9.55 -7.71
CA TYR A 103 -3.87 -8.58 -8.64
C TYR A 103 -5.27 -8.17 -8.17
N ALA A 104 -5.60 -6.88 -8.20
CA ALA A 104 -6.92 -6.40 -7.79
C ALA A 104 -8.01 -6.92 -8.73
N SER A 105 -7.70 -7.04 -10.02
CA SER A 105 -8.60 -7.58 -11.05
C SER A 105 -9.06 -9.02 -10.79
N ASP A 106 -8.27 -9.84 -10.10
CA ASP A 106 -8.65 -11.21 -9.73
C ASP A 106 -9.87 -11.25 -8.79
N TYR A 107 -10.23 -10.13 -8.18
CA TYR A 107 -11.26 -10.04 -7.15
C TYR A 107 -12.49 -9.24 -7.58
N PHE A 108 -12.64 -8.84 -8.84
CA PHE A 108 -13.74 -8.00 -9.31
C PHE A 108 -15.11 -8.60 -9.03
N ASP A 109 -15.30 -9.87 -9.31
CA ASP A 109 -16.57 -10.54 -9.02
C ASP A 109 -16.89 -10.52 -7.53
N GLN A 110 -15.92 -10.77 -6.68
CA GLN A 110 -16.09 -10.75 -5.24
C GLN A 110 -16.35 -9.34 -4.72
N LEU A 111 -15.67 -8.34 -5.25
CA LEU A 111 -15.87 -6.93 -4.90
C LEU A 111 -17.28 -6.47 -5.29
N TYR A 112 -17.77 -6.90 -6.47
CA TYR A 112 -19.14 -6.63 -6.89
C TYR A 112 -20.16 -7.24 -5.92
N GLN A 113 -19.99 -8.50 -5.54
CA GLN A 113 -20.87 -9.16 -4.58
C GLN A 113 -20.90 -8.45 -3.23
N TRP A 114 -19.75 -8.03 -2.73
CA TRP A 114 -19.66 -7.27 -1.48
C TRP A 114 -20.31 -5.88 -1.60
N ALA A 115 -20.16 -5.20 -2.73
CA ALA A 115 -20.86 -3.93 -2.97
C ALA A 115 -22.39 -4.12 -2.91
N VAL A 116 -22.91 -5.14 -3.57
CA VAL A 116 -24.34 -5.49 -3.50
C VAL A 116 -24.79 -5.81 -2.07
N GLU A 117 -23.95 -6.52 -1.31
CA GLU A 117 -24.26 -6.83 0.09
C GLU A 117 -24.29 -5.56 0.96
N LEU A 118 -23.36 -4.64 0.77
CA LEU A 118 -23.37 -3.37 1.48
C LEU A 118 -24.61 -2.55 1.18
N ILE A 119 -25.05 -2.50 -0.09
CA ILE A 119 -26.29 -1.82 -0.49
C ILE A 119 -27.50 -2.48 0.20
N ARG A 120 -27.58 -3.81 0.22
CA ARG A 120 -28.68 -4.54 0.90
C ARG A 120 -28.70 -4.29 2.41
N LYS A 121 -27.56 -4.02 3.02
CA LYS A 121 -27.45 -3.66 4.44
C LYS A 121 -27.71 -2.18 4.72
N GLY A 122 -27.97 -1.36 3.70
CA GLY A 122 -28.15 0.09 3.83
C GLY A 122 -26.85 0.86 4.18
N LEU A 123 -25.68 0.24 3.95
CA LEU A 123 -24.36 0.84 4.23
C LEU A 123 -23.72 1.47 3.00
N ALA A 124 -24.29 1.30 1.83
CA ALA A 124 -23.89 1.90 0.57
C ALA A 124 -25.13 2.16 -0.29
N TYR A 125 -24.99 3.01 -1.28
CA TYR A 125 -26.04 3.30 -2.27
C TYR A 125 -25.42 3.42 -3.66
N VAL A 126 -26.28 3.35 -4.68
CA VAL A 126 -25.86 3.60 -6.08
C VAL A 126 -26.08 5.08 -6.36
N ASP A 127 -25.06 5.72 -6.89
CA ASP A 127 -25.13 7.10 -7.39
C ASP A 127 -25.22 7.02 -8.92
N ASP A 128 -26.32 7.52 -9.48
CA ASP A 128 -26.63 7.55 -10.92
C ASP A 128 -26.43 8.93 -11.56
N GLN A 129 -25.78 9.85 -10.84
CA GLN A 129 -25.47 11.17 -11.37
C GLN A 129 -24.53 11.09 -12.60
N SER A 130 -24.78 11.98 -13.56
CA SER A 130 -23.85 12.18 -14.68
C SER A 130 -22.52 12.75 -14.21
N GLN A 131 -21.45 12.61 -15.02
CA GLN A 131 -20.14 13.20 -14.71
C GLN A 131 -20.20 14.74 -14.52
N GLU A 132 -21.13 15.41 -15.17
CA GLU A 132 -21.30 16.85 -15.05
C GLU A 132 -21.98 17.21 -13.70
N GLU A 133 -23.00 16.49 -13.31
CA GLU A 133 -23.63 16.62 -11.98
C GLU A 133 -22.64 16.32 -10.86
N ILE A 134 -21.86 15.25 -10.96
CA ILE A 134 -20.79 14.94 -10.01
C ILE A 134 -19.78 16.09 -9.88
N ARG A 135 -19.39 16.74 -11.00
CA ARG A 135 -18.49 17.90 -10.96
C ARG A 135 -19.08 19.08 -10.20
N LEU A 136 -20.38 19.30 -10.32
CA LEU A 136 -21.08 20.40 -9.65
C LEU A 136 -21.33 20.11 -8.16
N THR A 137 -21.57 18.87 -7.82
CA THR A 137 -21.97 18.43 -6.47
C THR A 137 -20.80 17.95 -5.60
N ARG A 138 -19.66 17.57 -6.21
CA ARG A 138 -18.50 16.98 -5.50
C ARG A 138 -17.76 17.98 -4.64
N GLY A 139 -18.29 18.97 -4.09
CA GLY A 139 -17.63 19.82 -3.12
C GLY A 139 -16.24 20.39 -3.53
N THR A 140 -15.84 21.43 -2.87
CA THR A 140 -14.51 22.02 -2.97
C THR A 140 -13.83 21.97 -1.60
N CYS A 141 -12.57 22.40 -1.50
CA CYS A 141 -11.87 22.53 -0.22
C CYS A 141 -12.65 23.35 0.84
N LEU A 142 -13.54 24.23 0.39
CA LEU A 142 -14.29 25.16 1.26
C LEU A 142 -15.78 24.78 1.42
N LEU A 143 -16.29 23.93 0.54
CA LEU A 143 -17.70 23.52 0.52
C LEU A 143 -17.77 21.99 0.40
N TYR A 144 -18.09 21.36 1.51
CA TYR A 144 -18.37 19.93 1.53
C TYR A 144 -19.85 19.73 1.20
N THR A 145 -20.14 19.35 -0.04
CA THR A 145 -21.52 19.18 -0.55
C THR A 145 -21.74 17.77 -1.07
N SER A 146 -21.13 16.77 -0.47
CA SER A 146 -21.53 15.40 -0.79
C SER A 146 -22.94 15.19 -0.26
N PRO A 147 -23.94 14.84 -1.08
CA PRO A 147 -25.22 14.43 -0.56
C PRO A 147 -24.98 13.16 0.26
N SER A 148 -25.11 13.30 1.56
CA SER A 148 -25.25 12.13 2.43
C SER A 148 -26.68 11.64 2.30
N PRO A 149 -26.90 10.33 2.12
CA PRO A 149 -28.27 9.80 2.10
C PRO A 149 -28.98 10.02 3.43
#